data_b382ef285e2eeedea313654ca88493cf
#
_entry.id   b382ef285e2eeedea313654ca88493cf
#
_cell.length_a   1.000
_cell.length_b   1.000
_cell.length_c   1.000
_cell.angle_alpha   90.00
_cell.angle_beta   90.00
_cell.angle_gamma   90.00
#
_symmetry.space_group_name_H-M   'P 1'
#
loop_
_entity.id
_entity.type
_entity.pdbx_description
1 polymer ?
#
loop_
_entity_poly.entity_id
_entity_poly.type
_entity_poly.pdbx_seq_one_letter_code
_entity_poly.pdbx_strand_id
1 'polypeptide(L)'
;LEILRSIVETLPRGHVHSHLSALDVAPPEEPLYSADESYGVLPRTFKESFDVREIIARIVDGSKFREFKARYGTTLVCGFARVYGYPVGIIANNGVLFSESALKTTHFIELCDQRGIPLVFLQNITGFMVGREAEVGGIAKDGAKMVMAVAKAVEAHESGRVPLAA
;
A
#
# COMPACT_ATOMS: atom_id res chain seq x y z
N LEU A 1 1.91 -9.79 22.04
CA LEU A 1 0.78 -8.92 22.42
C LEU A 1 0.82 -7.59 21.66
N GLU A 2 1.97 -6.92 21.50
CA GLU A 2 2.11 -5.64 20.78
C GLU A 2 1.68 -5.76 19.31
N ILE A 3 2.13 -6.79 18.60
CA ILE A 3 1.76 -7.04 17.21
C ILE A 3 0.23 -7.19 17.07
N LEU A 4 -0.42 -7.92 17.98
CA LEU A 4 -1.88 -8.07 17.95
C LEU A 4 -2.59 -6.75 18.20
N ARG A 5 -2.16 -5.98 19.19
CA ARG A 5 -2.71 -4.65 19.48
C ARG A 5 -2.59 -3.74 18.28
N SER A 6 -1.43 -3.71 17.66
CA SER A 6 -1.20 -2.87 16.49
C SER A 6 -2.01 -3.28 15.25
N ILE A 7 -2.33 -4.56 15.09
CA ILE A 7 -3.27 -5.01 14.04
C ILE A 7 -4.68 -4.53 14.38
N VAL A 8 -5.11 -4.67 15.64
CA VAL A 8 -6.43 -4.21 16.09
C VAL A 8 -6.59 -2.70 15.96
N GLU A 9 -5.54 -1.92 16.18
CA GLU A 9 -5.53 -0.46 15.98
C GLU A 9 -5.80 -0.05 14.52
N THR A 10 -5.51 -0.91 13.54
CA THR A 10 -5.82 -0.65 12.13
C THR A 10 -7.26 -1.01 11.74
N LEU A 11 -8.03 -1.63 12.64
CA LEU A 11 -9.42 -1.96 12.37
C LEU A 11 -10.31 -0.72 12.52
N PRO A 12 -11.26 -0.50 11.59
CA PRO A 12 -12.20 0.61 11.69
C PRO A 12 -13.07 0.44 12.95
N ARG A 13 -13.26 1.52 13.70
CA ARG A 13 -14.06 1.56 14.95
C ARG A 13 -15.54 1.88 14.70
N GLY A 14 -16.13 1.37 13.64
CA GLY A 14 -17.54 1.63 13.32
C GLY A 14 -18.04 0.77 12.18
N HIS A 15 -19.34 0.89 11.89
CA HIS A 15 -19.90 0.25 10.70
C HIS A 15 -19.30 0.88 9.45
N VAL A 16 -18.72 0.02 8.61
CA VAL A 16 -18.15 0.40 7.30
C VAL A 16 -19.31 0.80 6.38
N HIS A 17 -19.71 2.07 6.42
CA HIS A 17 -20.59 2.66 5.42
C HIS A 17 -19.86 3.84 4.75
N SER A 18 -19.50 3.60 3.59
CA SER A 18 -19.24 4.29 2.31
C SER A 18 -19.13 5.82 2.21
N HIS A 19 -18.66 6.57 3.21
CA HIS A 19 -18.34 7.99 3.02
C HIS A 19 -17.07 8.37 3.79
N LEU A 20 -16.24 9.26 3.22
CA LEU A 20 -15.04 9.83 3.86
C LEU A 20 -15.34 10.39 5.26
N SER A 21 -16.57 10.87 5.48
CA SER A 21 -17.05 11.34 6.78
C SER A 21 -17.20 10.25 7.84
N ALA A 22 -17.18 8.97 7.45
CA ALA A 22 -17.25 7.82 8.36
C ALA A 22 -15.89 7.22 8.71
N LEU A 23 -14.79 7.73 8.11
CA LEU A 23 -13.44 7.30 8.46
C LEU A 23 -13.09 7.77 9.87
N ASP A 24 -12.45 6.89 10.64
CA ASP A 24 -11.89 7.20 11.97
C ASP A 24 -10.67 8.11 11.81
N VAL A 25 -10.92 9.42 11.68
CA VAL A 25 -9.86 10.43 11.52
C VAL A 25 -9.27 10.76 12.88
N ALA A 26 -7.95 10.58 13.03
CA ALA A 26 -7.21 10.97 14.21
C ALA A 26 -6.61 12.39 14.05
N PRO A 27 -6.21 13.06 15.14
CA PRO A 27 -5.36 14.23 15.01
C PRO A 27 -4.10 13.91 14.20
N PRO A 28 -3.71 14.74 13.22
CA PRO A 28 -2.52 14.50 12.43
C PRO A 28 -1.26 14.63 13.29
N GLU A 29 -0.27 13.78 13.01
CA GLU A 29 1.04 13.81 13.64
C GLU A 29 2.10 14.08 12.57
N GLU A 30 3.01 15.01 12.82
CA GLU A 30 4.14 15.23 11.90
C GLU A 30 5.00 13.97 11.78
N PRO A 31 5.50 13.63 10.58
CA PRO A 31 6.46 12.56 10.40
C PRO A 31 7.73 12.83 11.25
N LEU A 32 8.35 11.76 11.76
CA LEU A 32 9.61 11.87 12.52
C LEU A 32 10.81 12.26 11.66
N TYR A 33 10.72 12.04 10.35
CA TYR A 33 11.76 12.35 9.36
C TYR A 33 11.26 13.45 8.44
N SER A 34 12.14 14.44 8.15
CA SER A 34 11.80 15.54 7.26
C SER A 34 11.60 15.06 5.82
N ALA A 35 10.58 15.62 5.15
CA ALA A 35 10.36 15.38 3.72
C ALA A 35 11.55 15.80 2.85
N ASP A 36 12.30 16.85 3.26
CA ASP A 36 13.48 17.34 2.55
C ASP A 36 14.62 16.33 2.51
N GLU A 37 14.70 15.44 3.50
CA GLU A 37 15.68 14.35 3.53
C GLU A 37 15.45 13.31 2.44
N SER A 38 14.27 13.30 1.78
CA SER A 38 13.97 12.41 0.67
C SER A 38 14.96 12.53 -0.48
N TYR A 39 15.52 13.73 -0.69
CA TYR A 39 16.58 13.96 -1.69
C TYR A 39 17.88 13.20 -1.38
N GLY A 40 18.13 12.88 -0.12
CA GLY A 40 19.28 12.07 0.31
C GLY A 40 19.04 10.57 0.24
N VAL A 41 17.78 10.14 0.26
CA VAL A 41 17.36 8.73 0.21
C VAL A 41 17.24 8.25 -1.23
N LEU A 42 16.75 9.13 -2.12
CA LEU A 42 16.57 8.78 -3.52
C LEU A 42 17.94 8.67 -4.23
N PRO A 43 18.17 7.57 -4.96
CA PRO A 43 19.42 7.37 -5.67
C PRO A 43 19.56 8.39 -6.81
N ARG A 44 20.81 8.77 -7.10
CA ARG A 44 21.13 9.70 -8.21
C ARG A 44 20.94 9.07 -9.58
N THR A 45 20.90 7.76 -9.66
CA THR A 45 20.72 7.01 -10.91
C THR A 45 19.60 5.99 -10.78
N PHE A 46 18.85 5.77 -11.85
CA PHE A 46 17.79 4.75 -11.91
C PHE A 46 18.29 3.29 -11.78
N LYS A 47 19.62 3.10 -11.72
CA LYS A 47 20.24 1.77 -11.58
C LYS A 47 20.39 1.33 -10.13
N GLU A 48 20.32 2.27 -9.21
CA GLU A 48 20.45 2.01 -7.78
C GLU A 48 19.05 1.79 -7.18
N SER A 49 18.92 0.74 -6.39
CA SER A 49 17.69 0.48 -5.64
C SER A 49 17.70 1.23 -4.32
N PHE A 50 16.53 1.68 -3.88
CA PHE A 50 16.32 2.20 -2.54
C PHE A 50 15.15 1.46 -1.87
N ASP A 51 15.12 1.49 -0.55
CA ASP A 51 13.96 0.94 0.19
C ASP A 51 12.84 1.98 0.24
N VAL A 52 11.71 1.67 -0.37
CA VAL A 52 10.54 2.57 -0.42
C VAL A 52 9.98 2.89 0.97
N ARG A 53 10.28 2.06 1.99
CA ARG A 53 9.89 2.33 3.38
C ARG A 53 10.47 3.63 3.92
N GLU A 54 11.64 4.03 3.41
CA GLU A 54 12.25 5.32 3.73
C GLU A 54 11.41 6.51 3.25
N ILE A 55 10.77 6.38 2.09
CA ILE A 55 9.85 7.40 1.58
C ILE A 55 8.55 7.37 2.38
N ILE A 56 8.00 6.18 2.63
CA ILE A 56 6.78 6.02 3.43
C ILE A 56 6.94 6.69 4.79
N ALA A 57 8.07 6.46 5.47
CA ALA A 57 8.34 7.03 6.80
C ALA A 57 8.38 8.58 6.83
N ARG A 58 8.58 9.23 5.67
CA ARG A 58 8.59 10.70 5.54
C ARG A 58 7.25 11.29 5.11
N ILE A 59 6.28 10.44 4.83
CA ILE A 59 4.94 10.86 4.37
C ILE A 59 3.88 10.61 5.45
N VAL A 60 4.00 9.49 6.18
CA VAL A 60 2.95 9.02 7.09
C VAL A 60 3.07 9.63 8.47
N ASP A 61 1.93 9.83 9.13
CA ASP A 61 1.81 10.41 10.45
C ASP A 61 2.66 9.66 11.48
N GLY A 62 3.49 10.43 12.21
CA GLY A 62 4.41 9.90 13.21
C GLY A 62 5.38 8.83 12.69
N SER A 63 5.57 8.73 11.37
CA SER A 63 6.33 7.66 10.70
C SER A 63 5.83 6.24 11.03
N LYS A 64 4.56 6.12 11.40
CA LYS A 64 3.93 4.87 11.82
C LYS A 64 3.39 4.11 10.62
N PHE A 65 4.08 3.06 10.21
CA PHE A 65 3.67 2.20 9.11
C PHE A 65 3.53 0.74 9.57
N ARG A 66 2.35 0.16 9.32
CA ARG A 66 2.07 -1.24 9.64
C ARG A 66 2.11 -2.08 8.38
N GLU A 67 3.25 -2.72 8.12
CA GLU A 67 3.43 -3.53 6.93
C GLU A 67 2.61 -4.82 6.97
N PHE A 68 1.93 -5.09 5.86
CA PHE A 68 1.18 -6.31 5.61
C PHE A 68 2.07 -7.36 4.94
N LYS A 69 2.16 -8.56 5.53
CA LYS A 69 2.96 -9.68 5.01
C LYS A 69 4.40 -9.28 4.63
N ALA A 70 5.12 -8.63 5.54
CA ALA A 70 6.47 -8.09 5.30
C ALA A 70 7.49 -9.10 4.74
N ARG A 71 7.31 -10.40 5.04
CA ARG A 71 8.21 -11.49 4.60
C ARG A 71 7.78 -12.18 3.31
N TYR A 72 6.68 -11.76 2.67
CA TYR A 72 6.15 -12.35 1.46
C TYR A 72 6.03 -11.29 0.37
N GLY A 73 6.44 -11.61 -0.86
CA GLY A 73 6.43 -10.67 -1.98
C GLY A 73 7.17 -9.37 -1.65
N THR A 74 8.43 -9.46 -1.23
CA THR A 74 9.21 -8.35 -0.64
C THR A 74 9.54 -7.23 -1.62
N THR A 75 9.38 -7.46 -2.93
CA THR A 75 9.57 -6.45 -3.97
C THR A 75 8.38 -5.51 -4.13
N LEU A 76 7.35 -5.70 -3.30
CA LEU A 76 6.22 -4.78 -3.17
C LEU A 76 5.84 -4.65 -1.69
N VAL A 77 5.80 -3.42 -1.21
CA VAL A 77 5.45 -3.08 0.16
C VAL A 77 3.99 -2.69 0.22
N CYS A 78 3.22 -3.36 1.07
CA CYS A 78 1.83 -3.04 1.34
C CYS A 78 1.66 -2.82 2.85
N GLY A 79 0.88 -1.84 3.26
CA GLY A 79 0.63 -1.65 4.70
C GLY A 79 -0.34 -0.53 5.01
N PHE A 80 -0.73 -0.47 6.28
CA PHE A 80 -1.64 0.53 6.81
C PHE A 80 -0.88 1.66 7.46
N ALA A 81 -1.34 2.88 7.26
CA ALA A 81 -0.80 4.09 7.86
C ALA A 81 -1.90 5.14 8.06
N ARG A 82 -1.52 6.31 8.57
CA ARG A 82 -2.33 7.51 8.51
C ARG A 82 -1.57 8.61 7.77
N VAL A 83 -2.31 9.42 7.03
CA VAL A 83 -1.81 10.62 6.37
C VAL A 83 -2.77 11.76 6.71
N TYR A 84 -2.28 12.78 7.38
CA TYR A 84 -3.12 13.87 7.94
C TYR A 84 -4.28 13.35 8.77
N GLY A 85 -4.03 12.31 9.59
CA GLY A 85 -5.04 11.67 10.43
C GLY A 85 -5.95 10.65 9.72
N TYR A 86 -6.02 10.67 8.40
CA TYR A 86 -6.85 9.75 7.61
C TYR A 86 -6.19 8.37 7.50
N PRO A 87 -6.93 7.28 7.79
CA PRO A 87 -6.42 5.94 7.57
C PRO A 87 -6.28 5.64 6.08
N VAL A 88 -5.13 5.12 5.66
CA VAL A 88 -4.82 4.78 4.27
C VAL A 88 -4.15 3.42 4.17
N GLY A 89 -4.40 2.73 3.06
CA GLY A 89 -3.65 1.57 2.62
C GLY A 89 -2.59 1.99 1.61
N ILE A 90 -1.32 1.79 1.90
CA ILE A 90 -0.21 2.15 1.01
C ILE A 90 0.25 0.92 0.26
N ILE A 91 0.42 1.06 -1.06
CA ILE A 91 1.01 0.07 -1.96
C ILE A 91 2.19 0.73 -2.66
N ALA A 92 3.39 0.22 -2.43
CA ALA A 92 4.63 0.85 -2.90
C ALA A 92 5.58 -0.15 -3.56
N ASN A 93 6.13 0.21 -4.71
CA ASN A 93 7.13 -0.62 -5.39
C ASN A 93 8.47 -0.60 -4.66
N ASN A 94 9.06 -1.77 -4.50
CA ASN A 94 10.38 -1.99 -3.91
C ASN A 94 11.26 -2.89 -4.80
N GLY A 95 11.01 -2.85 -6.11
CA GLY A 95 11.70 -3.65 -7.12
C GLY A 95 10.78 -4.19 -8.21
N VAL A 96 11.26 -5.21 -8.92
CA VAL A 96 10.52 -5.90 -9.99
C VAL A 96 9.36 -6.69 -9.40
N LEU A 97 8.22 -6.71 -10.08
CA LEU A 97 7.05 -7.45 -9.64
C LEU A 97 7.16 -8.94 -9.98
N PHE A 98 7.06 -9.78 -8.98
CA PHE A 98 6.93 -11.23 -9.08
C PHE A 98 5.49 -11.68 -8.80
N SER A 99 5.19 -12.95 -9.05
CA SER A 99 3.89 -13.57 -8.81
C SER A 99 3.41 -13.37 -7.35
N GLU A 100 4.32 -13.59 -6.39
CA GLU A 100 4.03 -13.40 -4.96
C GLU A 100 3.68 -11.94 -4.63
N SER A 101 4.36 -10.98 -5.28
CA SER A 101 4.08 -9.56 -5.09
C SER A 101 2.69 -9.19 -5.63
N ALA A 102 2.31 -9.74 -6.78
CA ALA A 102 0.98 -9.56 -7.34
C ALA A 102 -0.11 -10.17 -6.44
N LEU A 103 0.10 -11.39 -5.91
CA LEU A 103 -0.82 -12.04 -4.98
C LEU A 103 -0.95 -11.28 -3.65
N LYS A 104 0.16 -10.79 -3.11
CA LYS A 104 0.17 -9.96 -1.89
C LYS A 104 -0.68 -8.71 -2.10
N THR A 105 -0.47 -8.02 -3.22
CA THR A 105 -1.17 -6.79 -3.56
C THR A 105 -2.66 -7.03 -3.77
N THR A 106 -3.03 -8.06 -4.54
CA THR A 106 -4.44 -8.45 -4.73
C THR A 106 -5.15 -8.60 -3.39
N HIS A 107 -4.59 -9.40 -2.49
CA HIS A 107 -5.16 -9.63 -1.17
C HIS A 107 -5.24 -8.34 -0.34
N PHE A 108 -4.23 -7.47 -0.42
CA PHE A 108 -4.22 -6.22 0.33
C PHE A 108 -5.27 -5.23 -0.19
N ILE A 109 -5.42 -5.10 -1.51
CA ILE A 109 -6.45 -4.25 -2.13
C ILE A 109 -7.85 -4.72 -1.71
N GLU A 110 -8.13 -6.02 -1.84
CA GLU A 110 -9.41 -6.59 -1.43
C GLU A 110 -9.70 -6.35 0.06
N LEU A 111 -8.68 -6.44 0.91
CA LEU A 111 -8.81 -6.16 2.33
C LEU A 111 -9.12 -4.68 2.62
N CYS A 112 -8.48 -3.76 1.90
CA CYS A 112 -8.76 -2.33 2.00
C CYS A 112 -10.16 -1.98 1.48
N ASP A 113 -10.56 -2.55 0.34
CA ASP A 113 -11.90 -2.38 -0.23
C ASP A 113 -12.99 -2.83 0.76
N GLN A 114 -12.85 -4.03 1.32
CA GLN A 114 -13.79 -4.55 2.34
C GLN A 114 -13.88 -3.68 3.60
N ARG A 115 -12.80 -2.96 3.93
CA ARG A 115 -12.72 -2.09 5.11
C ARG A 115 -13.06 -0.63 4.82
N GLY A 116 -13.31 -0.27 3.56
CA GLY A 116 -13.51 1.11 3.15
C GLY A 116 -12.29 1.99 3.37
N ILE A 117 -11.07 1.44 3.34
CA ILE A 117 -9.81 2.17 3.53
C ILE A 117 -9.31 2.63 2.15
N PRO A 118 -9.10 3.96 1.96
CA PRO A 118 -8.57 4.49 0.70
C PRO A 118 -7.16 3.99 0.43
N LEU A 119 -6.85 3.80 -0.86
CA LEU A 119 -5.56 3.29 -1.32
C LEU A 119 -4.69 4.43 -1.85
N VAL A 120 -3.42 4.41 -1.45
CA VAL A 120 -2.37 5.29 -1.98
C VAL A 120 -1.32 4.42 -2.68
N PHE A 121 -1.03 4.75 -3.94
CA PHE A 121 -0.04 4.05 -4.75
C PHE A 121 1.23 4.89 -4.88
N LEU A 122 2.35 4.38 -4.39
CA LEU A 122 3.68 4.96 -4.60
C LEU A 122 4.38 4.13 -5.68
N GLN A 123 4.28 4.59 -6.93
CA GLN A 123 4.72 3.82 -8.08
C GLN A 123 6.12 4.25 -8.55
N ASN A 124 7.06 3.31 -8.47
CA ASN A 124 8.36 3.36 -9.12
C ASN A 124 8.60 2.00 -9.77
N ILE A 125 7.75 1.68 -10.75
CA ILE A 125 7.67 0.33 -11.32
C ILE A 125 8.64 0.16 -12.48
N THR A 126 9.44 -0.91 -12.42
CA THR A 126 10.26 -1.39 -13.55
C THR A 126 9.50 -2.42 -14.41
N GLY A 127 8.36 -2.91 -13.95
CA GLY A 127 7.50 -3.88 -14.61
C GLY A 127 7.43 -5.22 -13.88
N PHE A 128 6.69 -6.15 -14.49
CA PHE A 128 6.66 -7.54 -14.06
C PHE A 128 7.92 -8.27 -14.51
N MET A 129 8.36 -9.25 -13.72
CA MET A 129 9.42 -10.17 -14.14
C MET A 129 8.98 -10.90 -15.41
N VAL A 130 9.88 -10.94 -16.39
CA VAL A 130 9.70 -11.64 -17.65
C VAL A 130 10.59 -12.86 -17.74
N GLY A 131 10.20 -13.82 -18.54
CA GLY A 131 10.97 -15.03 -18.80
C GLY A 131 10.21 -16.31 -18.46
N ARG A 132 10.69 -17.42 -19.02
CA ARG A 132 10.02 -18.72 -18.96
C ARG A 132 9.68 -19.16 -17.54
N GLU A 133 10.59 -18.96 -16.59
CA GLU A 133 10.37 -19.36 -15.19
C GLU A 133 9.25 -18.55 -14.53
N ALA A 134 9.21 -17.24 -14.79
CA ALA A 134 8.16 -16.36 -14.28
C ALA A 134 6.79 -16.71 -14.90
N GLU A 135 6.77 -17.02 -16.20
CA GLU A 135 5.55 -17.40 -16.91
C GLU A 135 5.00 -18.74 -16.43
N VAL A 136 5.87 -19.76 -16.29
CA VAL A 136 5.50 -21.07 -15.71
C VAL A 136 5.07 -20.91 -14.25
N GLY A 137 5.68 -19.98 -13.49
CA GLY A 137 5.30 -19.63 -12.13
C GLY A 137 3.94 -18.93 -12.01
N GLY A 138 3.29 -18.58 -13.12
CA GLY A 138 1.93 -18.04 -13.15
C GLY A 138 1.84 -16.52 -13.04
N ILE A 139 2.90 -15.78 -13.36
CA ILE A 139 2.95 -14.32 -13.24
C ILE A 139 1.85 -13.61 -14.02
N ALA A 140 1.50 -14.10 -15.22
CA ALA A 140 0.44 -13.53 -16.03
C ALA A 140 -0.93 -13.66 -15.34
N LYS A 141 -1.23 -14.83 -14.80
CA LYS A 141 -2.47 -15.11 -14.06
C LYS A 141 -2.56 -14.27 -12.78
N ASP A 142 -1.48 -14.19 -12.02
CA ASP A 142 -1.47 -13.49 -10.75
C ASP A 142 -1.40 -11.97 -10.94
N GLY A 143 -0.72 -11.50 -11.99
CA GLY A 143 -0.78 -10.11 -12.43
C GLY A 143 -2.18 -9.69 -12.86
N ALA A 144 -2.90 -10.55 -13.59
CA ALA A 144 -4.29 -10.29 -13.97
C ALA A 144 -5.21 -10.14 -12.75
N LYS A 145 -5.02 -10.95 -11.68
CA LYS A 145 -5.78 -10.79 -10.43
C LYS A 145 -5.54 -9.43 -9.80
N MET A 146 -4.28 -8.96 -9.78
CA MET A 146 -3.93 -7.65 -9.24
C MET A 146 -4.62 -6.53 -10.03
N VAL A 147 -4.58 -6.58 -11.36
CA VAL A 147 -5.27 -5.60 -12.22
C VAL A 147 -6.78 -5.61 -11.96
N MET A 148 -7.38 -6.78 -11.84
CA MET A 148 -8.81 -6.91 -11.52
C MET A 148 -9.16 -6.36 -10.14
N ALA A 149 -8.30 -6.55 -9.15
CA ALA A 149 -8.50 -6.00 -7.81
C ALA A 149 -8.46 -4.45 -7.83
N VAL A 150 -7.51 -3.86 -8.58
CA VAL A 150 -7.44 -2.41 -8.78
C VAL A 150 -8.70 -1.91 -9.49
N ALA A 151 -9.12 -2.55 -10.58
CA ALA A 151 -10.32 -2.15 -11.33
C ALA A 151 -11.57 -2.15 -10.44
N LYS A 152 -11.77 -3.20 -9.63
CA LYS A 152 -12.89 -3.29 -8.69
C LYS A 152 -12.84 -2.19 -7.62
N ALA A 153 -11.66 -1.87 -7.11
CA ALA A 153 -11.50 -0.79 -6.14
C ALA A 153 -11.85 0.58 -6.74
N VAL A 154 -11.51 0.81 -8.03
CA VAL A 154 -11.90 2.02 -8.78
C VAL A 154 -13.42 2.08 -8.96
N GLU A 155 -14.06 1.00 -9.41
CA GLU A 155 -15.52 0.92 -9.55
C GLU A 155 -16.24 1.15 -8.20
N ALA A 156 -15.70 0.62 -7.11
CA ALA A 156 -16.21 0.85 -5.76
C ALA A 156 -16.14 2.32 -5.37
N HIS A 157 -15.05 3.00 -5.77
CA HIS A 157 -14.89 4.44 -5.56
C HIS A 157 -15.87 5.26 -6.39
N GLU A 158 -15.97 5.02 -7.70
CA GLU A 158 -16.91 5.72 -8.58
C GLU A 158 -18.37 5.55 -8.15
N SER A 159 -18.71 4.40 -7.58
CA SER A 159 -20.03 4.14 -6.99
C SER A 159 -20.22 4.75 -5.59
N GLY A 160 -19.24 5.50 -5.07
CA GLY A 160 -19.29 6.16 -3.75
C GLY A 160 -19.13 5.21 -2.57
N ARG A 161 -18.69 3.97 -2.80
CA ARG A 161 -18.49 2.98 -1.73
C ARG A 161 -17.16 3.12 -1.02
N VAL A 162 -16.10 3.57 -1.72
CA VAL A 162 -14.76 3.78 -1.16
C VAL A 162 -14.13 5.02 -1.79
N PRO A 163 -13.52 5.94 -1.04
CA PRO A 163 -12.79 7.07 -1.60
C PRO A 163 -11.41 6.64 -2.10
N LEU A 164 -11.03 7.08 -3.32
CA LEU A 164 -9.65 7.05 -3.80
C LEU A 164 -8.97 8.37 -3.44
N ALA A 165 -7.84 8.30 -2.77
CA ALA A 165 -6.90 9.40 -2.72
C ALA A 165 -6.01 9.31 -3.98
N ALA A 166 -6.15 10.31 -4.85
CA ALA A 166 -5.29 10.50 -6.01
C ALA A 166 -3.97 11.12 -5.60
#